data_08421c9b40c1e2c783bc84913e8805eb
#
_entry.id   08421c9b40c1e2c783bc84913e8805eb
#
_cell.length_a   1.000
_cell.length_b   1.000
_cell.length_c   1.000
_cell.angle_alpha   90.00
_cell.angle_beta   90.00
_cell.angle_gamma   90.00
#
_symmetry.space_group_name_H-M   'P 1'
#
loop_
_entity.id
_entity.type
_entity.pdbx_description
1 polymer ?
#
loop_
_entity_poly.entity_id
_entity_poly.type
_entity_poly.pdbx_seq_one_letter_code
_entity_poly.pdbx_strand_id
1 'polypeptide(L)'
;MATRGHLGGLSLATSESIRLLDALGSPWILVETVGVGQVEVEIAGKADTTVVVVNPGWGDAVQANKAGLMEVADVFVINKSDRKGAAETQRDLEQMLDLSDLDESSWRPPIVQTTATTSSGISGLWDAVLAHREFATASGELTRRRGVRLREELREIVERRLEDKARQLCTGERWDGLQSDVLAHRTDPWSAADEMLKGIGG
;
A
#
# COMPACT_ATOMS: atom_id res chain seq x y z
N MET A 1 -5.37 10.43 -7.65
CA MET A 1 -5.08 11.41 -6.58
C MET A 1 -3.57 11.53 -6.47
N ALA A 2 -3.01 12.73 -6.33
CA ALA A 2 -1.56 12.90 -6.27
C ALA A 2 -1.10 12.95 -4.81
N THR A 3 -0.04 12.21 -4.48
CA THR A 3 0.66 12.29 -3.19
C THR A 3 1.47 13.58 -3.15
N ARG A 4 0.89 14.68 -2.70
CA ARG A 4 1.61 15.96 -2.59
C ARG A 4 2.57 15.94 -1.41
N GLY A 5 3.83 15.59 -1.67
CA GLY A 5 4.95 15.87 -0.76
C GLY A 5 5.13 14.91 0.43
N HIS A 6 4.50 13.75 0.46
CA HIS A 6 4.77 12.69 1.43
C HIS A 6 5.42 11.51 0.72
N LEU A 7 6.57 11.12 1.20
CA LEU A 7 7.24 9.87 0.85
C LEU A 7 6.44 8.74 1.53
N GLY A 8 5.67 8.00 0.74
CA GLY A 8 5.02 6.76 1.18
C GLY A 8 3.48 6.77 1.06
N GLY A 9 2.97 5.75 0.41
CA GLY A 9 1.59 5.29 0.49
C GLY A 9 0.54 6.02 -0.32
N LEU A 10 -0.61 5.39 -0.38
CA LEU A 10 -1.86 6.03 -0.80
C LEU A 10 -2.12 7.24 0.07
N SER A 11 -2.43 8.39 -0.53
CA SER A 11 -2.77 9.59 0.23
C SER A 11 -3.92 9.26 1.21
N LEU A 12 -3.95 9.89 2.37
CA LEU A 12 -5.08 9.78 3.32
C LEU A 12 -6.43 9.98 2.62
N ALA A 13 -6.47 10.87 1.62
CA ALA A 13 -7.63 11.10 0.78
C ALA A 13 -8.09 9.83 0.04
N THR A 14 -7.19 8.89 -0.28
CA THR A 14 -7.58 7.61 -0.90
C THR A 14 -8.26 6.70 0.12
N SER A 15 -7.72 6.57 1.33
CA SER A 15 -8.37 5.79 2.40
C SER A 15 -9.73 6.37 2.79
N GLU A 16 -9.85 7.70 2.88
CA GLU A 16 -11.12 8.39 3.10
C GLU A 16 -12.12 8.15 1.96
N SER A 17 -11.66 8.16 0.71
CA SER A 17 -12.50 7.88 -0.47
C SER A 17 -12.99 6.44 -0.50
N ILE A 18 -12.14 5.47 -0.14
CA ILE A 18 -12.52 4.06 -0.02
C ILE A 18 -13.65 3.91 1.02
N ARG A 19 -13.49 4.54 2.20
CA ARG A 19 -14.52 4.51 3.25
C ARG A 19 -15.83 5.16 2.81
N LEU A 20 -15.76 6.27 2.10
CA LEU A 20 -16.95 6.93 1.57
C LEU A 20 -17.70 6.03 0.58
N LEU A 21 -16.97 5.40 -0.34
CA LEU A 21 -17.55 4.48 -1.31
C LEU A 21 -18.15 3.24 -0.64
N ASP A 22 -17.48 2.70 0.38
CA ASP A 22 -17.99 1.58 1.18
C ASP A 22 -19.26 1.97 1.92
N ALA A 23 -19.31 3.14 2.56
CA ALA A 23 -20.47 3.66 3.26
C ALA A 23 -21.66 3.96 2.30
N LEU A 24 -21.38 4.27 1.05
CA LEU A 24 -22.38 4.42 -0.02
C LEU A 24 -22.88 3.07 -0.58
N GLY A 25 -22.38 1.96 -0.08
CA GLY A 25 -22.78 0.61 -0.46
C GLY A 25 -22.18 0.13 -1.79
N SER A 26 -21.04 0.68 -2.21
CA SER A 26 -20.32 0.17 -3.39
C SER A 26 -19.88 -1.27 -3.16
N PRO A 27 -20.38 -2.26 -3.93
CA PRO A 27 -20.06 -3.67 -3.71
C PRO A 27 -18.60 -4.02 -4.03
N TRP A 28 -17.97 -3.20 -4.89
CA TRP A 28 -16.57 -3.32 -5.31
C TRP A 28 -15.95 -1.93 -5.42
N ILE A 29 -14.72 -1.83 -4.91
CA ILE A 29 -13.92 -0.62 -5.02
C ILE A 29 -12.57 -1.04 -5.62
N LEU A 30 -12.28 -0.53 -6.82
CA LEU A 30 -11.01 -0.78 -7.49
C LEU A 30 -10.06 0.39 -7.22
N VAL A 31 -8.89 0.06 -6.68
CA VAL A 31 -7.82 1.02 -6.43
C VAL A 31 -6.70 0.73 -7.40
N GLU A 32 -6.51 1.61 -8.36
CA GLU A 32 -5.40 1.53 -9.31
C GLU A 32 -4.25 2.39 -8.85
N THR A 33 -3.05 1.86 -8.96
CA THR A 33 -1.82 2.59 -8.72
C THR A 33 -0.98 2.61 -9.96
N VAL A 34 -0.47 3.78 -10.27
CA VAL A 34 0.51 3.99 -11.35
C VAL A 34 1.85 4.13 -10.66
N GLY A 35 2.72 3.16 -10.82
CA GLY A 35 4.01 3.31 -10.21
C GLY A 35 4.93 2.14 -10.42
N VAL A 36 6.17 2.45 -10.34
CA VAL A 36 7.30 1.57 -10.30
C VAL A 36 8.00 1.85 -8.97
N GLY A 37 8.03 0.89 -8.05
CA GLY A 37 8.85 0.98 -6.86
C GLY A 37 8.16 0.61 -5.54
N GLN A 38 8.73 1.04 -4.43
CA GLN A 38 8.35 0.66 -3.06
C GLN A 38 6.91 1.04 -2.63
N VAL A 39 6.25 1.93 -3.39
CA VAL A 39 4.85 2.34 -3.18
C VAL A 39 3.88 1.17 -3.41
N GLU A 40 4.26 0.18 -4.21
CA GLU A 40 3.43 -0.98 -4.56
C GLU A 40 3.20 -1.90 -3.36
N VAL A 41 4.20 -2.04 -2.48
CA VAL A 41 4.11 -2.87 -1.26
C VAL A 41 3.14 -2.27 -0.24
N GLU A 42 3.10 -0.94 -0.12
CA GLU A 42 2.21 -0.26 0.84
C GLU A 42 0.73 -0.37 0.45
N ILE A 43 0.45 -0.52 -0.86
CA ILE A 43 -0.91 -0.65 -1.38
C ILE A 43 -1.52 -2.00 -1.05
N ALA A 44 -0.72 -3.05 -1.07
CA ALA A 44 -1.15 -4.40 -0.71
C ALA A 44 -1.76 -4.46 0.69
N GLY A 45 -1.19 -3.71 1.63
CA GLY A 45 -1.76 -3.56 2.97
C GLY A 45 -3.13 -2.87 2.98
N LYS A 46 -3.52 -2.13 1.93
CA LYS A 46 -4.74 -1.30 1.91
C LYS A 46 -5.91 -1.92 1.12
N ALA A 47 -5.71 -3.03 0.44
CA ALA A 47 -6.75 -3.77 -0.29
C ALA A 47 -7.11 -5.11 0.37
N ASP A 48 -8.30 -5.63 0.09
CA ASP A 48 -8.71 -6.96 0.52
C ASP A 48 -8.10 -8.04 -0.37
N THR A 49 -7.91 -7.72 -1.66
CA THR A 49 -7.25 -8.53 -2.67
C THR A 49 -6.32 -7.66 -3.51
N THR A 50 -5.07 -8.08 -3.64
CA THR A 50 -4.06 -7.37 -4.45
C THR A 50 -3.81 -8.13 -5.74
N VAL A 51 -4.04 -7.47 -6.87
CA VAL A 51 -3.77 -7.99 -8.20
C VAL A 51 -2.51 -7.32 -8.73
N VAL A 52 -1.46 -8.12 -8.94
CA VAL A 52 -0.21 -7.65 -9.54
C VAL A 52 -0.24 -7.90 -11.03
N VAL A 53 -0.18 -6.82 -11.82
CA VAL A 53 -0.23 -6.89 -13.29
C VAL A 53 1.16 -6.73 -13.86
N VAL A 54 1.62 -7.73 -14.60
CA VAL A 54 2.89 -7.73 -15.32
C VAL A 54 2.66 -7.82 -16.83
N ASN A 55 3.67 -7.47 -17.60
CA ASN A 55 3.65 -7.61 -19.07
C ASN A 55 4.68 -8.67 -19.51
N PRO A 56 4.53 -9.28 -20.69
CA PRO A 56 5.55 -10.12 -21.28
C PRO A 56 6.90 -9.40 -21.40
N GLY A 57 8.00 -10.11 -21.09
CA GLY A 57 9.35 -9.54 -21.11
C GLY A 57 9.78 -8.87 -19.78
N TRP A 58 9.03 -9.06 -18.71
CA TRP A 58 9.33 -8.49 -17.37
C TRP A 58 10.30 -9.35 -16.55
N GLY A 59 10.90 -10.38 -17.14
CA GLY A 59 11.74 -11.36 -16.45
C GLY A 59 12.83 -10.73 -15.54
N ASP A 60 13.58 -9.75 -16.03
CA ASP A 60 14.62 -9.06 -15.24
C ASP A 60 14.03 -8.24 -14.10
N ALA A 61 12.89 -7.57 -14.29
CA ALA A 61 12.22 -6.79 -13.26
C ALA A 61 11.55 -7.68 -12.20
N VAL A 62 10.99 -8.84 -12.61
CA VAL A 62 10.49 -9.87 -11.69
C VAL A 62 11.65 -10.41 -10.85
N GLN A 63 12.81 -10.66 -11.44
CA GLN A 63 14.00 -11.13 -10.74
C GLN A 63 14.50 -10.12 -9.71
N ALA A 64 14.49 -8.83 -10.04
CA ALA A 64 14.96 -7.77 -9.14
C ALA A 64 14.01 -7.50 -7.95
N ASN A 65 12.71 -7.72 -8.13
CA ASN A 65 11.68 -7.41 -7.13
C ASN A 65 10.97 -8.65 -6.54
N LYS A 66 11.53 -9.84 -6.72
CA LYS A 66 10.90 -11.12 -6.33
C LYS A 66 10.30 -11.12 -4.93
N ALA A 67 11.06 -10.70 -3.93
CA ALA A 67 10.62 -10.74 -2.53
C ALA A 67 9.41 -9.83 -2.30
N GLY A 68 9.45 -8.58 -2.76
CA GLY A 68 8.36 -7.63 -2.55
C GLY A 68 7.06 -8.02 -3.27
N LEU A 69 7.15 -8.53 -4.51
CA LEU A 69 5.98 -8.95 -5.28
C LEU A 69 5.30 -10.19 -4.67
N MET A 70 6.08 -11.11 -4.10
CA MET A 70 5.58 -12.32 -3.45
C MET A 70 4.80 -12.02 -2.17
N GLU A 71 5.27 -11.02 -1.41
CA GLU A 71 4.63 -10.65 -0.14
C GLU A 71 3.28 -9.97 -0.33
N VAL A 72 3.03 -9.41 -1.51
CA VAL A 72 1.88 -8.54 -1.73
C VAL A 72 0.82 -9.10 -2.67
N ALA A 73 1.17 -10.01 -3.60
CA ALA A 73 0.26 -10.48 -4.62
C ALA A 73 -0.68 -11.58 -4.11
N ASP A 74 -1.96 -11.35 -4.26
CA ASP A 74 -2.98 -12.39 -4.11
C ASP A 74 -3.35 -13.02 -5.45
N VAL A 75 -3.17 -12.31 -6.56
CA VAL A 75 -3.37 -12.78 -7.94
C VAL A 75 -2.30 -12.15 -8.83
N PHE A 76 -1.65 -12.94 -9.66
CA PHE A 76 -0.79 -12.44 -10.73
C PHE A 76 -1.53 -12.40 -12.06
N VAL A 77 -1.36 -11.32 -12.81
CA VAL A 77 -1.91 -11.15 -14.16
C VAL A 77 -0.79 -10.88 -15.14
N ILE A 78 -0.69 -11.71 -16.17
CA ILE A 78 0.16 -11.42 -17.34
C ILE A 78 -0.73 -10.77 -18.38
N ASN A 79 -0.76 -9.43 -18.40
CA ASN A 79 -1.54 -8.70 -19.41
C ASN A 79 -0.76 -8.60 -20.74
N LYS A 80 -1.47 -8.34 -21.84
CA LYS A 80 -0.91 -8.38 -23.21
C LYS A 80 -0.33 -9.74 -23.55
N SER A 81 -1.00 -10.81 -23.12
CA SER A 81 -0.54 -12.19 -23.29
C SER A 81 -0.52 -12.66 -24.77
N ASP A 82 -1.09 -11.87 -25.69
CA ASP A 82 -0.96 -11.99 -27.13
C ASP A 82 0.46 -11.67 -27.65
N ARG A 83 1.30 -11.04 -26.82
CA ARG A 83 2.68 -10.71 -27.18
C ARG A 83 3.63 -11.86 -26.89
N LYS A 84 4.75 -11.88 -27.64
CA LYS A 84 5.86 -12.82 -27.38
C LYS A 84 6.40 -12.63 -25.96
N GLY A 85 6.79 -13.73 -25.30
CA GLY A 85 7.36 -13.72 -23.96
C GLY A 85 6.34 -14.01 -22.83
N ALA A 86 5.04 -14.08 -23.12
CA ALA A 86 4.03 -14.37 -22.08
C ALA A 86 4.27 -15.74 -21.40
N ALA A 87 4.58 -16.78 -22.17
CA ALA A 87 4.86 -18.12 -21.64
C ALA A 87 6.18 -18.18 -20.83
N GLU A 88 7.15 -17.32 -21.13
CA GLU A 88 8.39 -17.18 -20.39
C GLU A 88 8.14 -16.48 -19.05
N THR A 89 7.44 -15.34 -19.08
CA THR A 89 7.02 -14.62 -17.87
C THR A 89 6.18 -15.51 -16.94
N GLN A 90 5.30 -16.36 -17.49
CA GLN A 90 4.52 -17.30 -16.68
C GLN A 90 5.45 -18.30 -15.96
N ARG A 91 6.40 -18.90 -16.67
CA ARG A 91 7.36 -19.84 -16.06
C ARG A 91 8.20 -19.18 -14.98
N ASP A 92 8.62 -17.93 -15.19
CA ASP A 92 9.38 -17.17 -14.19
C ASP A 92 8.57 -16.93 -12.92
N LEU A 93 7.28 -16.59 -13.06
CA LEU A 93 6.37 -16.44 -11.92
C LEU A 93 6.08 -17.78 -11.23
N GLU A 94 5.86 -18.86 -11.99
CA GLU A 94 5.67 -20.19 -11.43
C GLU A 94 6.88 -20.66 -10.61
N GLN A 95 8.09 -20.50 -11.16
CA GLN A 95 9.34 -20.79 -10.44
C GLN A 95 9.49 -19.96 -9.18
N MET A 96 9.11 -18.68 -9.23
CA MET A 96 9.13 -17.80 -8.08
C MET A 96 8.18 -18.31 -6.99
N LEU A 97 6.96 -18.69 -7.35
CA LEU A 97 5.97 -19.26 -6.41
C LEU A 97 6.41 -20.61 -5.85
N ASP A 98 7.09 -21.45 -6.63
CA ASP A 98 7.58 -22.76 -6.18
C ASP A 98 8.75 -22.66 -5.17
N LEU A 99 9.44 -21.52 -5.16
CA LEU A 99 10.51 -21.23 -4.21
C LEU A 99 10.00 -20.65 -2.88
N SER A 100 8.69 -20.32 -2.80
CA SER A 100 8.09 -19.84 -1.56
C SER A 100 7.69 -20.99 -0.67
N ASP A 101 7.98 -20.88 0.63
CA ASP A 101 7.58 -21.82 1.68
C ASP A 101 6.07 -21.67 1.99
N LEU A 102 5.21 -21.89 0.97
CA LEU A 102 3.76 -21.93 1.19
C LEU A 102 3.38 -23.30 1.76
N ASP A 103 2.75 -23.30 2.93
CA ASP A 103 2.15 -24.51 3.47
C ASP A 103 0.85 -24.88 2.73
N GLU A 104 0.34 -26.10 2.95
CA GLU A 104 -0.88 -26.61 2.28
C GLU A 104 -2.14 -25.78 2.62
N SER A 105 -2.11 -25.00 3.70
CA SER A 105 -3.22 -24.15 4.14
C SER A 105 -3.12 -22.72 3.62
N SER A 106 -1.99 -22.35 3.03
CA SER A 106 -1.73 -21.00 2.52
C SER A 106 -2.37 -20.78 1.15
N TRP A 107 -2.78 -19.55 0.90
CA TRP A 107 -3.20 -19.14 -0.44
C TRP A 107 -2.01 -19.12 -1.40
N ARG A 108 -2.08 -19.93 -2.46
CA ARG A 108 -1.13 -19.84 -3.56
C ARG A 108 -1.69 -18.91 -4.64
N PRO A 109 -1.08 -17.75 -4.92
CA PRO A 109 -1.57 -16.82 -5.92
C PRO A 109 -1.67 -17.48 -7.31
N PRO A 110 -2.84 -17.49 -7.96
CA PRO A 110 -2.97 -17.93 -9.34
C PRO A 110 -2.32 -16.94 -10.30
N ILE A 111 -1.84 -17.45 -11.44
CA ILE A 111 -1.31 -16.66 -12.54
C ILE A 111 -2.32 -16.71 -13.68
N VAL A 112 -2.89 -15.57 -14.04
CA VAL A 112 -3.91 -15.45 -15.09
C VAL A 112 -3.35 -14.68 -16.28
N GLN A 113 -3.49 -15.23 -17.48
CA GLN A 113 -3.15 -14.51 -18.71
C GLN A 113 -4.35 -13.72 -19.21
N THR A 114 -4.13 -12.46 -19.58
CA THR A 114 -5.16 -11.58 -20.12
C THR A 114 -4.68 -10.81 -21.35
N THR A 115 -5.62 -10.46 -22.21
CA THR A 115 -5.44 -9.46 -23.26
C THR A 115 -6.59 -8.45 -23.14
N ALA A 116 -6.36 -7.40 -22.36
CA ALA A 116 -7.40 -6.45 -21.96
C ALA A 116 -8.10 -5.78 -23.15
N THR A 117 -7.39 -5.54 -24.26
CA THR A 117 -7.94 -4.93 -25.46
C THR A 117 -9.01 -5.79 -26.16
N THR A 118 -8.97 -7.09 -25.96
CA THR A 118 -9.93 -8.06 -26.54
C THR A 118 -10.82 -8.70 -25.47
N SER A 119 -10.67 -8.28 -24.21
CA SER A 119 -11.32 -8.87 -23.04
C SER A 119 -11.01 -10.37 -22.84
N SER A 120 -9.98 -10.90 -23.49
CA SER A 120 -9.56 -12.29 -23.29
C SER A 120 -8.99 -12.47 -21.89
N GLY A 121 -9.40 -13.55 -21.20
CA GLY A 121 -8.94 -13.91 -19.86
C GLY A 121 -9.53 -13.08 -18.71
N ILE A 122 -10.37 -12.06 -18.99
CA ILE A 122 -10.92 -11.18 -17.94
C ILE A 122 -11.89 -11.93 -17.02
N SER A 123 -12.71 -12.84 -17.54
CA SER A 123 -13.57 -13.67 -16.67
C SER A 123 -12.75 -14.54 -15.74
N GLY A 124 -11.69 -15.19 -16.22
CA GLY A 124 -10.80 -15.99 -15.37
C GLY A 124 -10.07 -15.18 -14.32
N LEU A 125 -9.71 -13.92 -14.62
CA LEU A 125 -9.19 -13.01 -13.62
C LEU A 125 -10.22 -12.70 -12.54
N TRP A 126 -11.45 -12.43 -12.96
CA TRP A 126 -12.53 -12.16 -12.01
C TRP A 126 -12.83 -13.36 -11.11
N ASP A 127 -12.86 -14.57 -11.69
CA ASP A 127 -13.02 -15.80 -10.93
C ASP A 127 -11.89 -16.01 -9.90
N ALA A 128 -10.65 -15.68 -10.27
CA ALA A 128 -9.51 -15.73 -9.35
C ALA A 128 -9.65 -14.75 -8.18
N VAL A 129 -10.13 -13.53 -8.45
CA VAL A 129 -10.42 -12.52 -7.39
C VAL A 129 -11.51 -13.01 -6.46
N LEU A 130 -12.58 -13.60 -7.00
CA LEU A 130 -13.67 -14.16 -6.19
C LEU A 130 -13.19 -15.33 -5.33
N ALA A 131 -12.40 -16.23 -5.90
CA ALA A 131 -11.83 -17.38 -5.19
C ALA A 131 -10.91 -16.93 -4.03
N HIS A 132 -10.07 -15.92 -4.26
CA HIS A 132 -9.25 -15.36 -3.18
C HIS A 132 -10.13 -14.74 -2.07
N ARG A 133 -11.16 -13.98 -2.42
CA ARG A 133 -12.08 -13.39 -1.44
C ARG A 133 -12.78 -14.47 -0.60
N GLU A 134 -13.20 -15.56 -1.24
CA GLU A 134 -13.83 -16.69 -0.55
C GLU A 134 -12.84 -17.35 0.41
N PHE A 135 -11.63 -17.66 -0.04
CA PHE A 135 -10.55 -18.20 0.78
C PHE A 135 -10.24 -17.30 1.98
N ALA A 136 -10.00 -16.00 1.73
CA ALA A 136 -9.66 -15.04 2.78
C ALA A 136 -10.80 -14.85 3.81
N THR A 137 -12.04 -15.02 3.37
CA THR A 137 -13.21 -14.99 4.27
C THR A 137 -13.29 -16.25 5.10
N ALA A 138 -13.15 -17.42 4.50
CA ALA A 138 -13.25 -18.71 5.17
C ALA A 138 -12.10 -18.95 6.16
N SER A 139 -10.88 -18.51 5.83
CA SER A 139 -9.70 -18.62 6.69
C SER A 139 -9.65 -17.56 7.81
N GLY A 140 -10.53 -16.54 7.78
CA GLY A 140 -10.47 -15.40 8.70
C GLY A 140 -9.41 -14.35 8.33
N GLU A 141 -8.62 -14.58 7.28
CA GLU A 141 -7.55 -13.68 6.83
C GLU A 141 -8.08 -12.29 6.45
N LEU A 142 -9.26 -12.23 5.83
CA LEU A 142 -9.91 -10.96 5.50
C LEU A 142 -10.15 -10.10 6.74
N THR A 143 -10.67 -10.70 7.81
CA THR A 143 -10.93 -10.01 9.07
C THR A 143 -9.64 -9.56 9.73
N ARG A 144 -8.60 -10.40 9.70
CA ARG A 144 -7.27 -10.09 10.22
C ARG A 144 -6.66 -8.90 9.47
N ARG A 145 -6.63 -8.94 8.13
CA ARG A 145 -6.09 -7.86 7.28
C ARG A 145 -6.80 -6.53 7.53
N ARG A 146 -8.13 -6.55 7.57
CA ARG A 146 -8.94 -5.34 7.85
C ARG A 146 -8.66 -4.78 9.25
N GLY A 147 -8.49 -5.64 10.24
CA GLY A 147 -8.13 -5.24 11.59
C GLY A 147 -6.74 -4.61 11.70
N VAL A 148 -5.75 -5.12 10.96
CA VAL A 148 -4.41 -4.50 10.86
C VAL A 148 -4.52 -3.11 10.24
N ARG A 149 -5.16 -2.98 9.08
CA ARG A 149 -5.35 -1.70 8.39
C ARG A 149 -6.00 -0.62 9.26
N LEU A 150 -7.06 -0.97 9.97
CA LEU A 150 -7.76 -0.01 10.84
C LEU A 150 -6.87 0.50 11.97
N ARG A 151 -6.01 -0.37 12.53
CA ARG A 151 -5.05 0.04 13.57
C ARG A 151 -3.97 0.96 13.02
N GLU A 152 -3.43 0.62 11.86
CA GLU A 152 -2.42 1.44 11.16
C GLU A 152 -2.99 2.80 10.79
N GLU A 153 -4.19 2.83 10.22
CA GLU A 153 -4.86 4.07 9.86
C GLU A 153 -5.16 4.96 11.08
N LEU A 154 -5.60 4.36 12.20
CA LEU A 154 -5.79 5.09 13.44
C LEU A 154 -4.47 5.73 13.90
N ARG A 155 -3.38 4.99 13.83
CA ARG A 155 -2.04 5.49 14.16
C ARG A 155 -1.61 6.63 13.24
N GLU A 156 -1.73 6.46 11.91
CA GLU A 156 -1.43 7.49 10.91
C GLU A 156 -2.24 8.79 11.18
N ILE A 157 -3.52 8.67 11.52
CA ILE A 157 -4.37 9.82 11.85
C ILE A 157 -3.88 10.54 13.12
N VAL A 158 -3.50 9.79 14.15
CA VAL A 158 -2.98 10.36 15.41
C VAL A 158 -1.66 11.08 15.15
N GLU A 159 -0.71 10.44 14.45
CA GLU A 159 0.58 11.01 14.11
C GLU A 159 0.39 12.33 13.33
N ARG A 160 -0.47 12.34 12.32
CA ARG A 160 -0.75 13.55 11.54
C ARG A 160 -1.36 14.67 12.37
N ARG A 161 -2.30 14.35 13.24
CA ARG A 161 -2.89 15.36 14.15
C ARG A 161 -1.87 15.96 15.11
N LEU A 162 -0.90 15.14 15.56
CA LEU A 162 0.22 15.60 16.38
C LEU A 162 1.17 16.49 15.57
N GLU A 163 1.49 16.11 14.32
CA GLU A 163 2.29 16.95 13.42
C GLU A 163 1.63 18.30 13.14
N ASP A 164 0.32 18.33 12.88
CA ASP A 164 -0.41 19.56 12.64
C ASP A 164 -0.40 20.47 13.88
N LYS A 165 -0.57 19.89 15.09
CA LYS A 165 -0.42 20.61 16.34
C LYS A 165 1.01 21.15 16.51
N ALA A 166 2.02 20.33 16.24
CA ALA A 166 3.42 20.75 16.30
C ALA A 166 3.71 21.92 15.34
N ARG A 167 3.21 21.86 14.10
CA ARG A 167 3.34 22.98 13.15
C ARG A 167 2.70 24.26 13.65
N GLN A 168 1.53 24.18 14.30
CA GLN A 168 0.87 25.35 14.89
C GLN A 168 1.69 25.96 16.01
N LEU A 169 2.37 25.13 16.82
CA LEU A 169 3.26 25.61 17.87
C LEU A 169 4.52 26.28 17.35
N CYS A 170 5.06 25.80 16.22
CA CYS A 170 6.24 26.38 15.57
C CYS A 170 5.93 27.67 14.81
N THR A 171 5.06 28.54 15.39
CA THR A 171 4.69 29.85 14.85
C THR A 171 4.46 30.85 15.96
N GLY A 172 4.63 32.15 15.65
CA GLY A 172 4.34 33.26 16.54
C GLY A 172 5.50 33.65 17.47
N GLU A 173 5.27 34.70 18.27
CA GLU A 173 6.32 35.38 19.05
C GLU A 173 7.13 34.45 19.97
N ARG A 174 6.48 33.47 20.59
CA ARG A 174 7.17 32.51 21.48
C ARG A 174 8.15 31.64 20.72
N TRP A 175 7.77 31.16 19.53
CA TRP A 175 8.62 30.39 18.64
C TRP A 175 9.78 31.24 18.14
N ASP A 176 9.52 32.45 17.66
CA ASP A 176 10.53 33.38 17.16
C ASP A 176 11.54 33.75 18.25
N GLY A 177 11.05 33.93 19.49
CA GLY A 177 11.91 34.18 20.65
C GLY A 177 12.86 33.01 20.95
N LEU A 178 12.34 31.77 21.01
CA LEU A 178 13.14 30.57 21.22
C LEU A 178 14.15 30.33 20.08
N GLN A 179 13.75 30.56 18.82
CA GLN A 179 14.68 30.51 17.69
C GLN A 179 15.83 31.51 17.87
N SER A 180 15.52 32.75 18.27
CA SER A 180 16.52 33.79 18.51
C SER A 180 17.49 33.40 19.62
N ASP A 181 16.98 32.75 20.68
CA ASP A 181 17.80 32.27 21.80
C ASP A 181 18.73 31.12 21.38
N VAL A 182 18.24 30.18 20.57
CA VAL A 182 19.06 29.11 20.00
C VAL A 182 20.14 29.68 19.09
N LEU A 183 19.80 30.57 18.16
CA LEU A 183 20.77 31.20 17.25
C LEU A 183 21.83 32.03 17.97
N ALA A 184 21.46 32.64 19.09
CA ALA A 184 22.39 33.40 19.95
C ALA A 184 23.15 32.52 20.94
N HIS A 185 23.02 31.19 20.87
CA HIS A 185 23.62 30.21 21.80
C HIS A 185 23.26 30.45 23.29
N ARG A 186 22.10 31.05 23.55
CA ARG A 186 21.59 31.24 24.92
C ARG A 186 20.88 30.00 25.46
N THR A 187 20.37 29.18 24.58
CA THR A 187 19.80 27.86 24.88
C THR A 187 20.18 26.87 23.77
N ASP A 188 20.08 25.60 24.05
CA ASP A 188 20.23 24.54 23.05
C ASP A 188 18.89 24.16 22.42
N PRO A 189 18.89 23.54 21.22
CA PRO A 189 17.63 23.18 20.53
C PRO A 189 16.72 22.22 21.32
N TRP A 190 17.26 21.32 22.13
CA TRP A 190 16.49 20.36 22.93
C TRP A 190 15.74 21.07 24.05
N SER A 191 16.44 21.92 24.80
CA SER A 191 15.84 22.73 25.87
C SER A 191 14.78 23.67 25.33
N ALA A 192 15.01 24.28 24.15
CA ALA A 192 14.03 25.14 23.49
C ALA A 192 12.78 24.34 23.06
N ALA A 193 12.95 23.12 22.54
CA ALA A 193 11.85 22.25 22.16
C ALA A 193 11.04 21.82 23.39
N ASP A 194 11.70 21.42 24.49
CA ASP A 194 11.04 21.07 25.75
C ASP A 194 10.23 22.25 26.31
N GLU A 195 10.77 23.45 26.23
CA GLU A 195 10.07 24.68 26.64
C GLU A 195 8.83 24.93 25.78
N MET A 196 8.93 24.68 24.45
CA MET A 196 7.80 24.83 23.53
C MET A 196 6.71 23.83 23.80
N LEU A 197 7.07 22.60 24.18
CA LEU A 197 6.14 21.49 24.47
C LEU A 197 5.51 21.57 25.87
N LYS A 198 6.02 22.41 26.78
CA LYS A 198 5.38 22.65 28.06
C LYS A 198 3.98 23.26 27.88
N GLY A 199 2.96 22.51 28.22
CA GLY A 199 1.55 22.90 28.08
C GLY A 199 0.74 22.14 27.02
N ILE A 200 1.32 21.18 26.31
CA ILE A 200 0.57 20.31 25.38
C ILE A 200 -0.16 19.17 26.12
N GLY A 201 0.16 18.90 27.37
CA GLY A 201 -0.33 17.78 28.17
C GLY A 201 -1.43 18.12 29.19
N GLY A 202 -2.17 19.22 28.96
CA GLY A 202 -3.30 19.60 29.78
C GLY A 202 -4.62 19.43 29.06
#